data_a08e51d21aa66783564b481b66f6afb1
#
_entry.id   a08e51d21aa66783564b481b66f6afb1
#
_cell.length_a   1.000
_cell.length_b   1.000
_cell.length_c   1.000
_cell.angle_alpha   90.00
_cell.angle_beta   90.00
_cell.angle_gamma   90.00
#
_symmetry.space_group_name_H-M   'P 1'
#
loop_
_entity.id
_entity.type
_entity.pdbx_description
1 polymer ?
#
loop_
_entity_poly.entity_id
_entity_poly.type
_entity_poly.pdbx_seq_one_letter_code
_entity_poly.pdbx_strand_id
1 'polypeptide(L)'
;MEAFEIPQLDPQPRDSEGHGYIDFFASERLSVGLSVWPRETPDRQRPHAEDEVYYVIGGHGTIRVADEDRPVKPGSLVFVPAGVEHRFHSIEEDLRVLVFWVPPHAPAR
;
A
#
# COMPACT_ATOMS: atom_id res chain seq x y z
N MET A 1 21.84 6.15 10.62
CA MET A 1 20.46 6.65 10.39
C MET A 1 20.07 6.44 8.93
N GLU A 2 18.85 5.95 8.71
CA GLU A 2 18.26 5.91 7.37
C GLU A 2 17.20 6.98 7.29
N ALA A 3 17.23 7.78 6.24
CA ALA A 3 16.26 8.86 6.06
C ALA A 3 15.91 8.97 4.58
N PHE A 4 14.64 9.22 4.30
CA PHE A 4 14.13 9.23 2.93
C PHE A 4 13.23 10.42 2.69
N GLU A 5 13.31 10.98 1.49
CA GLU A 5 12.37 11.99 1.03
C GLU A 5 11.36 11.32 0.12
N ILE A 6 10.16 11.09 0.61
CA ILE A 6 9.14 10.34 -0.11
C ILE A 6 8.84 10.90 -1.51
N PRO A 7 8.77 12.23 -1.71
CA PRO A 7 8.53 12.77 -3.06
C PRO A 7 9.61 12.44 -4.08
N GLN A 8 10.79 12.02 -3.64
CA GLN A 8 11.89 11.65 -4.54
C GLN A 8 11.86 10.18 -4.95
N LEU A 9 10.99 9.39 -4.34
CA LEU A 9 10.83 7.98 -4.68
C LEU A 9 9.98 7.84 -5.92
N ASP A 10 10.37 6.93 -6.80
CA ASP A 10 9.68 6.68 -8.06
C ASP A 10 9.28 5.22 -8.18
N PRO A 11 8.11 4.86 -7.66
CA PRO A 11 7.60 3.50 -7.78
C PRO A 11 7.18 3.22 -9.21
N GLN A 12 8.01 2.45 -9.92
CA GLN A 12 7.74 2.08 -11.30
C GLN A 12 6.53 1.16 -11.39
N PRO A 13 5.75 1.24 -12.49
CA PRO A 13 4.64 0.31 -12.71
C PRO A 13 5.12 -1.14 -12.69
N ARG A 14 4.41 -2.00 -11.96
CA ARG A 14 4.75 -3.41 -11.80
C ARG A 14 3.85 -4.33 -12.62
N ASP A 15 2.73 -3.81 -13.12
CA ASP A 15 1.79 -4.57 -13.91
C ASP A 15 1.25 -3.74 -15.07
N SER A 16 0.46 -4.38 -15.94
CA SER A 16 -0.11 -3.73 -17.12
C SER A 16 -1.15 -2.67 -16.79
N GLU A 17 -1.60 -2.62 -15.55
CA GLU A 17 -2.62 -1.68 -15.11
C GLU A 17 -2.03 -0.44 -14.41
N GLY A 18 -0.68 -0.40 -14.31
CA GLY A 18 0.01 0.77 -13.81
C GLY A 18 0.20 0.82 -12.30
N HIS A 19 -0.14 -0.26 -11.57
CA HIS A 19 0.14 -0.32 -10.14
C HIS A 19 1.66 -0.24 -9.93
N GLY A 20 2.11 0.77 -9.19
CA GLY A 20 3.51 0.97 -8.87
C GLY A 20 3.82 0.59 -7.44
N TYR A 21 5.01 0.06 -7.21
CA TYR A 21 5.44 -0.30 -5.86
C TYR A 21 6.94 -0.29 -5.75
N ILE A 22 7.45 0.21 -4.63
CA ILE A 22 8.87 0.15 -4.30
C ILE A 22 9.03 -0.11 -2.81
N ASP A 23 9.79 -1.17 -2.46
CA ASP A 23 10.27 -1.38 -1.10
C ASP A 23 11.54 -0.55 -0.96
N PHE A 24 11.50 0.51 -0.16
CA PHE A 24 12.65 1.40 -0.07
C PHE A 24 13.42 1.30 1.24
N PHE A 25 12.90 0.57 2.23
CA PHE A 25 13.60 0.35 3.48
C PHE A 25 13.20 -0.99 4.09
N ALA A 26 14.16 -1.68 4.66
CA ALA A 26 13.91 -2.89 5.44
C ALA A 26 14.92 -3.01 6.57
N SER A 27 14.44 -3.43 7.73
CA SER A 27 15.25 -3.89 8.85
C SER A 27 14.86 -5.34 9.15
N GLU A 28 15.39 -5.90 10.23
CA GLU A 28 15.02 -7.26 10.64
C GLU A 28 13.57 -7.36 11.11
N ARG A 29 12.95 -6.25 11.49
CA ARG A 29 11.63 -6.25 12.15
C ARG A 29 10.51 -5.66 11.31
N LEU A 30 10.83 -4.79 10.37
CA LEU A 30 9.84 -4.16 9.53
C LEU A 30 10.40 -3.77 8.17
N SER A 31 9.52 -3.57 7.22
CA SER A 31 9.90 -2.92 5.96
C SER A 31 8.87 -1.83 5.62
N VAL A 32 9.29 -0.92 4.75
CA VAL A 32 8.43 0.18 4.32
C VAL A 32 8.47 0.27 2.80
N GLY A 33 7.29 0.39 2.22
CA GLY A 33 7.14 0.54 0.79
C GLY A 33 6.26 1.72 0.44
N LEU A 34 6.30 2.11 -0.82
CA LEU A 34 5.41 3.11 -1.39
C LEU A 34 4.65 2.46 -2.54
N SER A 35 3.33 2.50 -2.44
CA SER A 35 2.41 1.92 -3.41
C SER A 35 1.67 3.03 -4.13
N VAL A 36 1.51 2.90 -5.44
CA VAL A 36 0.72 3.83 -6.25
C VAL A 36 -0.35 3.04 -6.99
N TRP A 37 -1.60 3.39 -6.75
CA TRP A 37 -2.76 2.78 -7.39
C TRP A 37 -3.40 3.82 -8.29
N PRO A 38 -3.25 3.70 -9.61
CA PRO A 38 -3.87 4.64 -10.53
C PRO A 38 -5.40 4.64 -10.41
N ARG A 39 -5.98 5.77 -10.73
CA ARG A 39 -7.43 5.93 -10.78
C ARG A 39 -8.09 4.78 -11.56
N GLU A 40 -9.18 4.26 -11.00
CA GLU A 40 -9.97 3.18 -11.58
C GLU A 40 -9.22 1.85 -11.79
N THR A 41 -8.03 1.73 -11.21
CA THR A 41 -7.27 0.48 -11.29
C THR A 41 -7.81 -0.53 -10.30
N PRO A 42 -8.05 -1.78 -10.70
CA PRO A 42 -8.44 -2.82 -9.75
C PRO A 42 -7.25 -3.24 -8.91
N ASP A 43 -7.50 -3.43 -7.62
CA ASP A 43 -6.53 -4.00 -6.69
C ASP A 43 -6.79 -5.50 -6.58
N ARG A 44 -5.82 -6.31 -7.00
CA ARG A 44 -5.94 -7.77 -7.04
C ARG A 44 -5.01 -8.44 -6.04
N GLN A 45 -4.56 -7.71 -5.05
CA GLN A 45 -3.65 -8.29 -4.08
C GLN A 45 -4.33 -9.38 -3.25
N ARG A 46 -3.50 -10.30 -2.77
CA ARG A 46 -3.94 -11.42 -1.94
C ARG A 46 -3.60 -11.12 -0.48
N PRO A 47 -4.25 -11.82 0.48
CA PRO A 47 -3.87 -11.69 1.87
C PRO A 47 -2.37 -11.95 2.07
N HIS A 48 -1.77 -11.21 2.98
CA HIS A 48 -0.34 -11.31 3.27
C HIS A 48 -0.11 -11.92 4.64
N ALA A 49 1.05 -12.56 4.81
CA ALA A 49 1.44 -13.15 6.08
C ALA A 49 1.87 -12.10 7.10
N GLU A 50 2.17 -10.89 6.64
CA GLU A 50 2.58 -9.78 7.49
C GLU A 50 1.38 -8.96 7.96
N ASP A 51 1.51 -8.31 9.11
CA ASP A 51 0.65 -7.19 9.45
C ASP A 51 1.03 -6.00 8.59
N GLU A 52 0.04 -5.18 8.21
CA GLU A 52 0.27 -3.99 7.39
C GLU A 52 -0.33 -2.76 8.03
N VAL A 53 0.35 -1.64 7.87
CA VAL A 53 -0.23 -0.32 8.15
C VAL A 53 -0.12 0.48 6.87
N TYR A 54 -1.25 1.01 6.40
CA TYR A 54 -1.31 1.92 5.28
C TYR A 54 -1.44 3.35 5.78
N TYR A 55 -0.67 4.25 5.22
CA TYR A 55 -0.84 5.68 5.45
C TYR A 55 -0.97 6.37 4.09
N VAL A 56 -2.16 6.91 3.82
CA VAL A 56 -2.45 7.55 2.54
C VAL A 56 -1.83 8.93 2.50
N ILE A 57 -1.00 9.20 1.51
CA ILE A 57 -0.33 10.49 1.33
C ILE A 57 -0.89 11.28 0.15
N GLY A 58 -1.62 10.64 -0.73
CA GLY A 58 -2.26 11.32 -1.86
C GLY A 58 -3.42 10.51 -2.42
N GLY A 59 -4.36 11.19 -3.05
CA GLY A 59 -5.47 10.55 -3.72
C GLY A 59 -6.68 10.27 -2.85
N HIS A 60 -7.71 9.70 -3.46
CA HIS A 60 -8.98 9.35 -2.82
C HIS A 60 -9.47 8.02 -3.37
N GLY A 61 -10.03 7.22 -2.49
CA GLY A 61 -10.62 5.94 -2.86
C GLY A 61 -11.30 5.30 -1.68
N THR A 62 -11.47 4.00 -1.74
CA THR A 62 -12.06 3.20 -0.66
C THR A 62 -11.13 2.01 -0.40
N ILE A 63 -11.00 1.62 0.86
CA ILE A 63 -10.37 0.37 1.23
C ILE A 63 -11.41 -0.58 1.78
N ARG A 64 -11.33 -1.85 1.36
CA ARG A 64 -12.11 -2.93 1.96
C ARG A 64 -11.16 -3.82 2.74
N VAL A 65 -11.47 -4.02 4.01
CA VAL A 65 -10.75 -4.94 4.89
C VAL A 65 -11.78 -5.92 5.43
N ALA A 66 -11.61 -7.19 5.16
CA ALA A 66 -12.62 -8.23 5.40
C ALA A 66 -13.93 -7.83 4.70
N ASP A 67 -14.98 -7.55 5.45
CA ASP A 67 -16.28 -7.17 4.92
C ASP A 67 -16.63 -5.69 5.17
N GLU A 68 -15.66 -4.90 5.62
CA GLU A 68 -15.85 -3.47 5.88
C GLU A 68 -15.26 -2.62 4.76
N ASP A 69 -16.02 -1.62 4.30
CA ASP A 69 -15.53 -0.59 3.38
C ASP A 69 -15.38 0.73 4.12
N ARG A 70 -14.29 1.45 3.81
CA ARG A 70 -14.06 2.77 4.38
C ARG A 70 -13.42 3.69 3.34
N PRO A 71 -13.93 4.91 3.17
CA PRO A 71 -13.26 5.90 2.32
C PRO A 71 -11.90 6.27 2.89
N VAL A 72 -10.93 6.48 2.00
CA VAL A 72 -9.59 6.92 2.37
C VAL A 72 -9.20 8.16 1.59
N LYS A 73 -8.41 9.00 2.22
CA LYS A 73 -7.92 10.28 1.69
C LYS A 73 -6.57 10.58 2.32
N PRO A 74 -5.86 11.64 1.89
CA PRO A 74 -4.59 12.02 2.53
C PRO A 74 -4.75 12.17 4.04
N GLY A 75 -3.89 11.47 4.79
CA GLY A 75 -3.96 11.43 6.25
C GLY A 75 -4.69 10.22 6.83
N SER A 76 -5.35 9.40 6.00
CA SER A 76 -5.98 8.16 6.49
C SER A 76 -4.92 7.13 6.85
N LEU A 77 -5.07 6.51 8.01
CA LEU A 77 -4.22 5.42 8.47
C LEU A 77 -5.09 4.19 8.70
N VAL A 78 -4.68 3.05 8.13
CA VAL A 78 -5.46 1.82 8.20
C VAL A 78 -4.56 0.66 8.60
N PHE A 79 -4.99 -0.12 9.60
CA PHE A 79 -4.30 -1.35 9.99
C PHE A 79 -4.99 -2.55 9.36
N VAL A 80 -4.20 -3.42 8.73
CA VAL A 80 -4.68 -4.68 8.15
C VAL A 80 -3.95 -5.82 8.83
N PRO A 81 -4.67 -6.65 9.62
CA PRO A 81 -4.04 -7.81 10.26
C PRO A 81 -3.55 -8.84 9.24
N ALA A 82 -2.52 -9.59 9.63
CA ALA A 82 -2.00 -10.69 8.83
C ALA A 82 -3.10 -11.65 8.42
N GLY A 83 -3.08 -12.10 7.18
CA GLY A 83 -4.01 -13.10 6.67
C GLY A 83 -5.41 -12.59 6.31
N VAL A 84 -5.70 -11.32 6.54
CA VAL A 84 -7.03 -10.77 6.28
C VAL A 84 -7.10 -10.25 4.83
N GLU A 85 -8.17 -10.61 4.13
CA GLU A 85 -8.42 -10.09 2.78
C GLU A 85 -8.63 -8.59 2.81
N HIS A 86 -7.99 -7.91 1.88
CA HIS A 86 -8.08 -6.46 1.76
C HIS A 86 -7.79 -6.01 0.34
N ARG A 87 -8.35 -4.87 -0.02
CA ARG A 87 -8.09 -4.25 -1.33
C ARG A 87 -8.55 -2.80 -1.34
N PHE A 88 -7.87 -2.01 -2.14
CA PHE A 88 -8.39 -0.70 -2.52
C PHE A 88 -9.34 -0.85 -3.68
N HIS A 89 -10.36 -0.02 -3.73
CA HIS A 89 -11.31 0.00 -4.83
C HIS A 89 -11.95 1.39 -4.96
N SER A 90 -12.71 1.59 -6.03
CA SER A 90 -13.38 2.87 -6.29
C SER A 90 -12.40 4.03 -6.16
N ILE A 91 -11.23 3.85 -6.78
CA ILE A 91 -10.16 4.85 -6.74
C ILE A 91 -10.54 6.00 -7.66
N GLU A 92 -10.83 7.15 -7.08
CA GLU A 92 -11.30 8.34 -7.79
C GLU A 92 -10.15 9.23 -8.22
N GLU A 93 -9.03 9.16 -7.51
CA GLU A 93 -7.82 9.91 -7.77
C GLU A 93 -6.64 9.01 -7.39
N ASP A 94 -5.57 9.01 -8.17
CA ASP A 94 -4.42 8.14 -7.97
C ASP A 94 -4.00 8.09 -6.50
N LEU A 95 -4.08 6.90 -5.90
CA LEU A 95 -3.71 6.70 -4.50
C LEU A 95 -2.20 6.54 -4.38
N ARG A 96 -1.61 7.27 -3.44
CA ARG A 96 -0.22 7.10 -3.03
C ARG A 96 -0.24 6.73 -1.56
N VAL A 97 0.32 5.57 -1.26
CA VAL A 97 0.16 4.97 0.07
C VAL A 97 1.51 4.47 0.57
N LEU A 98 1.90 4.92 1.76
CA LEU A 98 3.01 4.29 2.47
C LEU A 98 2.52 3.00 3.09
N VAL A 99 3.31 1.94 2.95
CA VAL A 99 2.98 0.62 3.48
C VAL A 99 4.07 0.20 4.45
N PHE A 100 3.66 -0.08 5.68
CA PHE A 100 4.54 -0.60 6.72
C PHE A 100 4.21 -2.07 6.93
N TRP A 101 5.21 -2.93 6.80
CA TRP A 101 5.06 -4.38 6.91
C TRP A 101 5.77 -4.87 8.17
N VAL A 102 5.10 -5.68 8.97
CA VAL A 102 5.65 -6.29 10.17
C VAL A 102 5.26 -7.77 10.20
N PRO A 103 6.22 -8.69 10.09
CA PRO A 103 7.66 -8.52 9.78
C PRO A 103 7.89 -7.99 8.37
N PRO A 104 9.14 -7.84 7.93
CA PRO A 104 9.42 -7.33 6.60
C PRO A 104 8.71 -8.09 5.50
N HIS A 105 8.21 -7.36 4.52
CA HIS A 105 7.51 -7.94 3.38
C HIS A 105 8.41 -8.89 2.60
N ALA A 106 7.92 -10.10 2.37
CA ALA A 106 8.59 -11.07 1.52
C ALA A 106 8.04 -10.93 0.10
N PRO A 107 8.88 -10.60 -0.90
CA PRO A 107 8.42 -10.51 -2.27
C PRO A 107 7.87 -11.86 -2.74
N ALA A 108 6.86 -11.82 -3.62
CA ALA A 108 6.35 -13.01 -4.28
C ALA A 108 7.48 -13.65 -5.09
N ARG A 109 7.58 -14.96 -5.03
CA ARG A 109 8.63 -15.73 -5.70
C ARG A 109 8.06 -16.64 -6.77
#